data_270be6c964fdc0a613007d44dc104c89
#
_entry.id   270be6c964fdc0a613007d44dc104c89
#
_cell.length_a   1.000
_cell.length_b   1.000
_cell.length_c   1.000
_cell.angle_alpha   90.00
_cell.angle_beta   90.00
_cell.angle_gamma   90.00
#
_symmetry.space_group_name_H-M   'P 1'
#
loop_
_entity.id
_entity.type
_entity.pdbx_description
1 polymer ?
#
loop_
_entity_poly.entity_id
_entity_poly.type
_entity_poly.pdbx_seq_one_letter_code
_entity_poly.pdbx_strand_id
1 'polypeptide(L)'
;MTIGILLLTHNDIGAQLLLAAKSTYGSIPIRTEVLSIDHYDQPSDLTNLARQYVKLLNEGNGVLILTDMFGSTPSNIAREFSHLKSVNIVSGINLSMLLHVFNYPELNLKDLTKAAVE
;
A
#
# COMPACT_ATOMS: atom_id res chain seq x y z
N MET A 1 5.63 3.38 17.18
CA MET A 1 5.05 3.85 15.90
C MET A 1 5.46 2.92 14.78
N THR A 2 4.56 2.65 13.89
CA THR A 2 4.77 1.73 12.79
C THR A 2 4.62 2.44 11.44
N ILE A 3 5.09 1.79 10.39
CA ILE A 3 4.84 2.21 9.02
C ILE A 3 3.36 2.00 8.72
N GLY A 4 2.76 2.89 7.92
CA GLY A 4 1.44 2.65 7.35
C GLY A 4 1.56 1.99 5.99
N ILE A 5 0.61 1.14 5.65
CA ILE A 5 0.56 0.49 4.34
C ILE A 5 -0.71 0.91 3.62
N LEU A 6 -0.57 1.34 2.37
CA LEU A 6 -1.71 1.63 1.51
C LEU A 6 -1.70 0.66 0.33
N LEU A 7 -2.77 -0.13 0.23
CA LEU A 7 -2.99 -0.99 -0.93
C LEU A 7 -3.79 -0.21 -1.95
N LEU A 8 -3.16 0.13 -3.06
CA LEU A 8 -3.75 0.95 -4.11
C LEU A 8 -3.85 0.10 -5.36
N THR A 9 -5.02 -0.47 -5.60
CA THR A 9 -5.21 -1.54 -6.59
C THR A 9 -6.49 -1.34 -7.39
N HIS A 10 -6.60 -2.11 -8.47
CA HIS A 10 -7.84 -2.20 -9.25
C HIS A 10 -8.93 -2.90 -8.44
N ASN A 11 -10.13 -2.38 -8.50
CA ASN A 11 -11.34 -3.02 -7.97
C ASN A 11 -11.10 -3.64 -6.58
N ASP A 12 -11.49 -4.88 -6.38
CA ASP A 12 -11.43 -5.56 -5.09
C ASP A 12 -10.12 -6.31 -4.83
N ILE A 13 -9.12 -6.19 -5.70
CA ILE A 13 -7.88 -6.95 -5.58
C ILE A 13 -7.22 -6.70 -4.21
N GLY A 14 -7.02 -5.44 -3.84
CA GLY A 14 -6.39 -5.10 -2.56
C GLY A 14 -7.20 -5.57 -1.37
N ALA A 15 -8.52 -5.37 -1.42
CA ALA A 15 -9.41 -5.78 -0.34
C ALA A 15 -9.39 -7.29 -0.14
N GLN A 16 -9.40 -8.06 -1.22
CA GLN A 16 -9.37 -9.52 -1.15
C GLN A 16 -7.99 -10.04 -0.68
N LEU A 17 -6.92 -9.41 -1.12
CA LEU A 17 -5.58 -9.75 -0.64
C LEU A 17 -5.46 -9.49 0.87
N LEU A 18 -5.97 -8.37 1.33
CA LEU A 18 -5.90 -8.04 2.76
C LEU A 18 -6.72 -9.03 3.59
N LEU A 19 -7.91 -9.40 3.09
CA LEU A 19 -8.76 -10.38 3.75
C LEU A 19 -8.06 -11.74 3.84
N ALA A 20 -7.45 -12.18 2.73
CA ALA A 20 -6.71 -13.44 2.70
C ALA A 20 -5.50 -13.41 3.64
N ALA A 21 -4.78 -12.30 3.66
CA ALA A 21 -3.63 -12.14 4.55
C ALA A 21 -4.04 -12.17 6.02
N LYS A 22 -5.14 -11.49 6.35
CA LYS A 22 -5.67 -11.49 7.72
C LYS A 22 -6.04 -12.90 8.16
N SER A 23 -6.70 -13.67 7.29
CA SER A 23 -7.08 -15.05 7.59
C SER A 23 -5.86 -15.95 7.78
N THR A 24 -4.84 -15.78 6.95
CA THR A 24 -3.64 -16.62 6.97
C THR A 24 -2.71 -16.25 8.13
N TYR A 25 -2.48 -14.97 8.35
CA TYR A 25 -1.59 -14.48 9.40
C TYR A 25 -2.26 -14.51 10.79
N GLY A 26 -3.57 -14.35 10.83
CA GLY A 26 -4.36 -14.31 12.05
C GLY A 26 -4.71 -12.91 12.54
N SER A 27 -4.08 -11.89 11.99
CA SER A 27 -4.32 -10.49 12.34
C SER A 27 -3.75 -9.59 11.25
N ILE A 28 -3.91 -8.26 11.41
CA ILE A 28 -3.25 -7.26 10.58
C ILE A 28 -2.25 -6.52 11.48
N PRO A 29 -0.97 -6.91 11.47
CA PRO A 29 0.01 -6.38 12.45
C PRO A 29 0.52 -4.97 12.11
N ILE A 30 0.28 -4.50 10.88
CA ILE A 30 0.69 -3.17 10.42
C ILE A 30 -0.57 -2.46 9.93
N ARG A 31 -0.75 -1.21 10.34
CA ARG A 31 -1.92 -0.44 9.93
C ARG A 31 -1.98 -0.38 8.41
N THR A 32 -3.05 -0.92 7.83
CA THR A 32 -3.21 -1.08 6.40
C THR A 32 -4.58 -0.57 5.98
N GLU A 33 -4.60 0.29 4.97
CA GLU A 33 -5.82 0.77 4.34
C GLU A 33 -5.83 0.35 2.88
N VAL A 34 -7.02 0.27 2.30
CA VAL A 34 -7.21 -0.12 0.91
C VAL A 34 -7.92 0.99 0.17
N LEU A 35 -7.37 1.40 -0.97
CA LEU A 35 -8.05 2.28 -1.91
C LEU A 35 -8.28 1.51 -3.19
N SER A 36 -9.54 1.18 -3.46
CA SER A 36 -9.96 0.44 -4.65
C SER A 36 -10.26 1.41 -5.77
N ILE A 37 -9.73 1.13 -6.96
CA ILE A 37 -9.90 2.00 -8.12
C ILE A 37 -10.75 1.29 -9.15
N ASP A 38 -11.90 1.91 -9.47
CA ASP A 38 -12.77 1.50 -10.55
C ASP A 38 -12.44 2.33 -11.79
N HIS A 39 -12.59 1.77 -12.98
CA HIS A 39 -12.28 2.49 -14.22
C HIS A 39 -13.22 3.67 -14.49
N TYR A 40 -14.33 3.78 -13.76
CA TYR A 40 -15.24 4.94 -13.85
C TYR A 40 -14.80 6.12 -12.99
N ASP A 41 -13.84 5.91 -12.09
CA ASP A 41 -13.39 6.95 -11.18
C ASP A 41 -12.54 7.99 -11.92
N GLN A 42 -12.62 9.25 -11.45
CA GLN A 42 -11.80 10.33 -12.00
C GLN A 42 -10.42 10.31 -11.34
N PRO A 43 -9.33 10.31 -12.13
CA PRO A 43 -7.98 10.27 -11.56
C PRO A 43 -7.68 11.38 -10.55
N SER A 44 -8.18 12.59 -10.77
CA SER A 44 -7.93 13.71 -9.84
C SER A 44 -8.58 13.48 -8.48
N ASP A 45 -9.79 12.92 -8.46
CA ASP A 45 -10.49 12.58 -7.22
C ASP A 45 -9.77 11.47 -6.49
N LEU A 46 -9.29 10.48 -7.22
CA LEU A 46 -8.53 9.35 -6.66
C LEU A 46 -7.20 9.82 -6.06
N THR A 47 -6.50 10.72 -6.74
CA THR A 47 -5.25 11.29 -6.21
C THR A 47 -5.48 12.04 -4.92
N ASN A 48 -6.56 12.84 -4.85
CA ASN A 48 -6.91 13.56 -3.63
C ASN A 48 -7.26 12.61 -2.49
N LEU A 49 -8.00 11.55 -2.77
CA LEU A 49 -8.36 10.54 -1.78
C LEU A 49 -7.11 9.78 -1.30
N ALA A 50 -6.24 9.41 -2.23
CA ALA A 50 -4.97 8.76 -1.89
C ALA A 50 -4.12 9.65 -0.98
N ARG A 51 -4.09 10.96 -1.25
CA ARG A 51 -3.36 11.91 -0.41
C ARG A 51 -3.89 11.92 1.03
N GLN A 52 -5.22 11.86 1.19
CA GLN A 52 -5.83 11.78 2.51
C GLN A 52 -5.42 10.51 3.23
N TYR A 53 -5.41 9.36 2.53
CA TYR A 53 -4.96 8.09 3.12
C TYR A 53 -3.49 8.13 3.53
N VAL A 54 -2.63 8.70 2.68
CA VAL A 54 -1.20 8.81 3.01
C VAL A 54 -1.01 9.65 4.27
N LYS A 55 -1.72 10.77 4.38
CA LYS A 55 -1.64 11.61 5.59
C LYS A 55 -2.12 10.86 6.82
N LEU A 56 -3.22 10.14 6.70
CA LEU A 56 -3.80 9.38 7.81
C LEU A 56 -2.85 8.27 8.27
N LEU A 57 -2.22 7.59 7.35
CA LEU A 57 -1.36 6.45 7.63
C LEU A 57 0.04 6.84 8.12
N ASN A 58 0.50 8.04 7.78
CA ASN A 58 1.84 8.48 8.17
C ASN A 58 1.82 9.01 9.61
N GLU A 59 2.27 8.18 10.52
CA GLU A 59 2.37 8.54 11.95
C GLU A 59 3.80 9.00 12.31
N GLY A 60 4.59 9.40 11.32
CA GLY A 60 5.96 9.87 11.49
C GLY A 60 7.02 8.93 10.93
N ASN A 61 6.66 7.69 10.60
CA ASN A 61 7.61 6.68 10.10
C ASN A 61 7.40 6.38 8.62
N GLY A 62 6.44 7.01 7.98
CA GLY A 62 6.22 6.90 6.56
C GLY A 62 5.15 5.91 6.15
N VAL A 63 4.94 5.81 4.83
CA VAL A 63 3.91 4.97 4.23
C VAL A 63 4.52 4.17 3.09
N LEU A 64 4.22 2.87 3.06
CA LEU A 64 4.54 1.99 1.93
C LEU A 64 3.27 1.79 1.11
N ILE A 65 3.31 2.22 -0.16
CA ILE A 65 2.21 2.02 -1.09
C ILE A 65 2.51 0.77 -1.92
N LEU A 66 1.57 -0.17 -1.93
CA LEU A 66 1.67 -1.39 -2.72
C LEU A 66 0.59 -1.36 -3.80
N THR A 67 1.00 -1.46 -5.06
CA THR A 67 0.08 -1.47 -6.20
C THR A 67 0.10 -2.83 -6.88
N ASP A 68 -0.95 -3.14 -7.64
CA ASP A 68 -1.08 -4.44 -8.27
C ASP A 68 -0.32 -4.56 -9.58
N MET A 69 -0.32 -3.51 -10.42
CA MET A 69 0.30 -3.60 -11.74
C MET A 69 1.02 -2.29 -12.10
N PHE A 70 2.31 -2.38 -12.38
CA PHE A 70 3.11 -1.25 -12.83
C PHE A 70 2.56 -0.67 -14.14
N GLY A 71 2.52 0.67 -14.23
CA GLY A 71 2.04 1.35 -15.44
C GLY A 71 0.53 1.51 -15.53
N SER A 72 -0.22 0.94 -14.59
CA SER A 72 -1.68 1.07 -14.52
C SER A 72 -2.11 2.34 -13.81
N THR A 73 -3.42 2.61 -13.78
CA THR A 73 -3.98 3.77 -13.08
C THR A 73 -3.60 3.79 -11.60
N PRO A 74 -3.73 2.71 -10.81
CA PRO A 74 -3.25 2.72 -9.43
C PRO A 74 -1.78 3.09 -9.31
N SER A 75 -0.94 2.50 -10.16
CA SER A 75 0.49 2.79 -10.18
C SER A 75 0.76 4.27 -10.51
N ASN A 76 0.05 4.82 -11.47
CA ASN A 76 0.21 6.21 -11.87
C ASN A 76 -0.22 7.18 -10.77
N ILE A 77 -1.28 6.86 -10.04
CA ILE A 77 -1.71 7.65 -8.89
C ILE A 77 -0.64 7.58 -7.78
N ALA A 78 -0.11 6.41 -7.51
CA ALA A 78 0.94 6.24 -6.51
C ALA A 78 2.18 7.09 -6.84
N ARG A 79 2.54 7.19 -8.12
CA ARG A 79 3.70 7.96 -8.55
C ARG A 79 3.61 9.44 -8.22
N GLU A 80 2.41 9.98 -8.04
CA GLU A 80 2.25 11.38 -7.59
C GLU A 80 2.89 11.62 -6.22
N PHE A 81 3.13 10.57 -5.45
CA PHE A 81 3.73 10.65 -4.12
C PHE A 81 5.21 10.26 -4.10
N SER A 82 5.79 9.91 -5.26
CA SER A 82 7.17 9.39 -5.33
C SER A 82 8.22 10.43 -4.92
N HIS A 83 7.90 11.72 -4.98
CA HIS A 83 8.81 12.78 -4.57
C HIS A 83 8.89 12.94 -3.03
N LEU A 84 7.98 12.34 -2.29
CA LEU A 84 7.96 12.43 -0.84
C LEU A 84 8.93 11.40 -0.24
N LYS A 85 9.83 11.86 0.64
CA LYS A 85 10.78 10.97 1.31
C LYS A 85 10.11 9.98 2.25
N SER A 86 8.92 10.32 2.71
CA SER A 86 8.14 9.49 3.63
C SER A 86 7.26 8.47 2.93
N VAL A 87 7.36 8.34 1.61
CA VAL A 87 6.53 7.41 0.84
C VAL A 87 7.42 6.58 -0.07
N ASN A 88 7.28 5.26 0.00
CA ASN A 88 7.87 4.33 -0.97
C ASN A 88 6.77 3.55 -1.66
N ILE A 89 7.03 3.13 -2.88
CA ILE A 89 6.03 2.48 -3.75
C ILE A 89 6.63 1.19 -4.29
N VAL A 90 5.87 0.09 -4.17
CA VAL A 90 6.25 -1.21 -4.77
C VAL A 90 5.05 -1.71 -5.57
N SER A 91 5.30 -2.12 -6.81
CA SER A 91 4.27 -2.69 -7.69
C SER A 91 4.35 -4.21 -7.70
N GLY A 92 3.27 -4.85 -8.15
CA GLY A 92 3.22 -6.30 -8.25
C GLY A 92 2.80 -6.99 -6.97
N ILE A 93 1.94 -6.35 -6.18
CA ILE A 93 1.47 -6.94 -4.92
C ILE A 93 0.86 -8.31 -5.16
N ASN A 94 1.17 -9.24 -4.27
CA ASN A 94 0.54 -10.54 -4.21
C ASN A 94 0.48 -10.98 -2.74
N LEU A 95 -0.21 -12.08 -2.49
CA LEU A 95 -0.40 -12.54 -1.12
C LEU A 95 0.93 -12.85 -0.42
N SER A 96 1.88 -13.45 -1.12
CA SER A 96 3.20 -13.76 -0.56
C SER A 96 3.94 -12.50 -0.12
N MET A 97 3.91 -11.45 -0.95
CA MET A 97 4.52 -10.17 -0.62
C MET A 97 3.89 -9.58 0.65
N LEU A 98 2.57 -9.56 0.71
CA LEU A 98 1.85 -8.96 1.83
C LEU A 98 2.12 -9.72 3.13
N LEU A 99 2.10 -11.06 3.08
CA LEU A 99 2.43 -11.88 4.24
C LEU A 99 3.88 -11.68 4.69
N HIS A 100 4.80 -11.55 3.73
CA HIS A 100 6.20 -11.31 4.04
C HIS A 100 6.38 -9.96 4.75
N VAL A 101 5.75 -8.92 4.26
CA VAL A 101 5.78 -7.60 4.89
C VAL A 101 5.20 -7.64 6.30
N PHE A 102 4.11 -8.36 6.49
CA PHE A 102 3.47 -8.48 7.81
C PHE A 102 4.35 -9.19 8.84
N ASN A 103 5.34 -9.97 8.41
CA ASN A 103 6.28 -10.61 9.34
C ASN A 103 7.27 -9.62 9.97
N TYR A 104 7.36 -8.38 9.47
CA TYR A 104 8.36 -7.42 9.92
C TYR A 104 7.74 -6.07 10.31
N PRO A 105 6.80 -6.07 11.26
CA PRO A 105 6.09 -4.83 11.62
C PRO A 105 6.98 -3.77 12.27
N GLU A 106 8.18 -4.15 12.73
CA GLU A 106 9.10 -3.24 13.41
C GLU A 106 10.11 -2.56 12.47
N LEU A 107 10.18 -2.97 11.20
CA LEU A 107 11.16 -2.40 10.27
C LEU A 107 10.80 -0.96 9.90
N ASN A 108 11.82 -0.16 9.61
CA ASN A 108 11.63 1.18 9.06
C ASN A 108 11.20 1.09 7.59
N LEU A 109 10.83 2.24 7.01
CA LEU A 109 10.29 2.28 5.66
C LEU A 109 11.26 1.70 4.63
N LYS A 110 12.54 2.04 4.71
CA LYS A 110 13.56 1.57 3.78
C LYS A 110 13.66 0.03 3.81
N ASP A 111 13.76 -0.53 5.00
CA ASP A 111 13.95 -1.97 5.15
C ASP A 111 12.67 -2.74 4.85
N LEU A 112 11.50 -2.19 5.20
CA LEU A 112 10.23 -2.81 4.86
C LEU A 112 10.01 -2.83 3.35
N THR A 113 10.40 -1.75 2.66
CA THR A 113 10.35 -1.70 1.19
C THR A 113 11.22 -2.79 0.57
N LYS A 114 12.42 -3.01 1.10
CA LYS A 114 13.29 -4.10 0.65
C LYS A 114 12.64 -5.46 0.87
N ALA A 115 12.03 -5.66 2.04
CA ALA A 115 11.34 -6.91 2.33
C ALA A 115 10.22 -7.17 1.33
N ALA A 116 9.49 -6.13 0.91
CA ALA A 116 8.42 -6.27 -0.05
C ALA A 116 8.90 -6.79 -1.41
N VAL A 117 10.10 -6.38 -1.87
CA VAL A 117 10.61 -6.77 -3.19
C VAL A 117 11.41 -8.07 -3.18
N GLU A 118 11.66 -8.64 -2.03
CA GLU A 118 12.32 -9.95 -1.92
C GLU A 118 11.33 -11.07 -2.11
#